data_542aeac5bdcf3e837d22a91cf234d6c1
#
_entry.id   542aeac5bdcf3e837d22a91cf234d6c1
#
_cell.length_a   1.000
_cell.length_b   1.000
_cell.length_c   1.000
_cell.angle_alpha   90.00
_cell.angle_beta   90.00
_cell.angle_gamma   90.00
#
_symmetry.space_group_name_H-M   'P 1'
#
loop_
_entity.id
_entity.type
_entity.pdbx_description
1 polymer ?
#
loop_
_entity_poly.entity_id
_entity_poly.type
_entity_poly.pdbx_seq_one_letter_code
_entity_poly.pdbx_strand_id
1 'polypeptide(L)'
;DIDLNFSGEYQSKAHKYTEVIFGAGQTFRAGTIGTLADKTAFGYVKNYYEERGQHKRNCEIDRIVEGCTGIRRTTGQHPGGIIVLPFGEDINSFTPVQHPANDMTTDIITTHFDYHSIDANLLKLDILGHDDPTMIRMLEDITHLDAQTIPLDNPEVMSLFKSTEALGIKPEDIGGCPLGCLGVPEFGTDFVIQMLLDTKPQSFSDLIRISGLSHGTDVWLGNAQTLIEEGKATISTAICTRDDIMIYLIDKGLESELSFTIMESVRKGKGLTVSYTHLTLPTIL
;
A
#
# COMPACT_ATOMS: atom_id res chain seq x y z
N ASP A 1 11.63 8.84 -0.16
CA ASP A 1 10.93 8.53 1.09
C ASP A 1 11.61 7.36 1.81
N ILE A 2 11.49 7.31 3.11
CA ILE A 2 11.97 6.21 3.95
C ILE A 2 10.77 5.70 4.73
N ASP A 3 10.37 4.45 4.46
CA ASP A 3 9.24 3.82 5.13
C ASP A 3 9.71 3.07 6.37
N LEU A 4 9.11 3.37 7.51
CA LEU A 4 9.44 2.79 8.81
C LEU A 4 8.16 2.25 9.46
N ASN A 5 8.12 0.96 9.71
CA ASN A 5 6.99 0.29 10.35
C ASN A 5 7.22 0.20 11.87
N PHE A 6 6.34 0.81 12.62
CA PHE A 6 6.32 0.77 14.08
C PHE A 6 5.05 0.10 14.59
N SER A 7 5.09 -0.37 15.83
CA SER A 7 3.86 -0.71 16.55
C SER A 7 2.93 0.50 16.58
N GLY A 8 1.65 0.31 16.25
CA GLY A 8 0.64 1.37 16.26
C GLY A 8 0.57 2.11 17.60
N GLU A 9 0.80 1.42 18.71
CA GLU A 9 0.83 2.00 20.05
C GLU A 9 2.02 2.95 20.28
N TYR A 10 3.11 2.78 19.54
CA TYR A 10 4.32 3.58 19.65
C TYR A 10 4.50 4.62 18.55
N GLN A 11 3.66 4.62 17.53
CA GLN A 11 3.77 5.52 16.38
C GLN A 11 3.88 6.99 16.79
N SER A 12 3.00 7.46 17.68
CA SER A 12 3.02 8.85 18.14
C SER A 12 4.28 9.21 18.92
N LYS A 13 4.85 8.26 19.65
CA LYS A 13 6.15 8.43 20.33
C LYS A 13 7.29 8.51 19.33
N ALA A 14 7.28 7.65 18.29
CA ALA A 14 8.25 7.68 17.22
C ALA A 14 8.20 9.00 16.44
N HIS A 15 7.01 9.51 16.11
CA HIS A 15 6.84 10.84 15.52
C HIS A 15 7.48 11.93 16.37
N LYS A 16 7.22 11.94 17.68
CA LYS A 16 7.77 12.95 18.58
C LYS A 16 9.29 12.81 18.75
N TYR A 17 9.81 11.60 18.68
CA TYR A 17 11.24 11.33 18.81
C TYR A 17 12.06 11.87 17.64
N THR A 18 11.45 12.09 16.47
CA THR A 18 12.14 12.74 15.35
C THR A 18 12.68 14.12 15.71
N GLU A 19 11.99 14.88 16.58
CA GLU A 19 12.49 16.16 17.08
C GLU A 19 13.76 16.01 17.94
N VAL A 20 13.91 14.88 18.62
CA VAL A 20 15.12 14.59 19.41
C VAL A 20 16.30 14.28 18.49
N ILE A 21 16.03 13.56 17.37
CA ILE A 21 17.09 13.16 16.42
C ILE A 21 17.54 14.33 15.56
N PHE A 22 16.60 15.11 15.02
CA PHE A 22 16.87 16.13 14.02
C PHE A 22 16.90 17.56 14.60
N GLY A 23 16.42 17.75 15.80
CA GLY A 23 16.32 19.04 16.49
C GLY A 23 14.91 19.61 16.52
N ALA A 24 14.62 20.37 17.55
CA ALA A 24 13.35 21.07 17.69
C ALA A 24 13.15 22.07 16.54
N GLY A 25 11.97 22.07 15.94
CA GLY A 25 11.64 22.93 14.81
C GLY A 25 12.22 22.49 13.45
N GLN A 26 12.88 21.32 13.40
CA GLN A 26 13.41 20.75 12.14
C GLN A 26 12.54 19.64 11.57
N THR A 27 11.48 19.23 12.27
CA THR A 27 10.55 18.19 11.82
C THR A 27 9.11 18.67 11.93
N PHE A 28 8.31 18.36 10.90
CA PHE A 28 6.90 18.75 10.81
C PHE A 28 6.08 17.58 10.29
N ARG A 29 4.84 17.45 10.72
CA ARG A 29 3.93 16.50 10.10
C ARG A 29 3.64 16.91 8.66
N ALA A 30 3.62 15.93 7.76
CA ALA A 30 3.23 16.18 6.37
C ALA A 30 1.73 16.52 6.31
N GLY A 31 1.40 17.62 5.64
CA GLY A 31 0.03 17.96 5.30
C GLY A 31 -0.44 17.21 4.06
N THR A 32 -1.76 17.06 3.95
CA THR A 32 -2.43 16.55 2.76
C THR A 32 -3.47 17.53 2.26
N ILE A 33 -3.69 17.55 0.95
CA ILE A 33 -4.76 18.32 0.32
C ILE A 33 -5.74 17.33 -0.29
N GLY A 34 -6.94 17.27 0.30
CA GLY A 34 -8.03 16.48 -0.25
C GLY A 34 -8.68 17.18 -1.44
N THR A 35 -8.74 16.51 -2.58
CA THR A 35 -9.41 16.99 -3.78
C THR A 35 -10.73 16.25 -4.00
N LEU A 36 -11.60 16.84 -4.80
CA LEU A 36 -12.87 16.24 -5.16
C LEU A 36 -12.64 15.12 -6.19
N ALA A 37 -12.97 13.88 -5.80
CA ALA A 37 -12.86 12.71 -6.66
C ALA A 37 -14.08 12.59 -7.60
N ASP A 38 -13.91 11.97 -8.78
CA ASP A 38 -14.92 11.79 -9.82
C ASP A 38 -16.27 11.29 -9.30
N LYS A 39 -16.25 10.18 -8.55
CA LYS A 39 -17.48 9.58 -7.98
C LYS A 39 -18.23 10.54 -7.06
N THR A 40 -17.50 11.31 -6.26
CA THR A 40 -18.09 12.29 -5.35
C THR A 40 -18.64 13.49 -6.12
N ALA A 41 -17.89 13.97 -7.11
CA ALA A 41 -18.32 15.02 -8.00
C ALA A 41 -19.59 14.62 -8.76
N PHE A 42 -19.65 13.40 -9.28
CA PHE A 42 -20.83 12.85 -9.96
C PHE A 42 -22.05 12.88 -9.03
N GLY A 43 -21.91 12.41 -7.79
CA GLY A 43 -22.98 12.45 -6.80
C GLY A 43 -23.49 13.89 -6.55
N TYR A 44 -22.60 14.85 -6.40
CA TYR A 44 -22.98 16.25 -6.19
C TYR A 44 -23.70 16.85 -7.38
N VAL A 45 -23.19 16.64 -8.60
CA VAL A 45 -23.82 17.17 -9.82
C VAL A 45 -25.19 16.53 -10.03
N LYS A 46 -25.31 15.24 -9.83
CA LYS A 46 -26.58 14.51 -9.94
C LYS A 46 -27.62 15.05 -8.94
N ASN A 47 -27.25 15.11 -7.66
CA ASN A 47 -28.12 15.61 -6.60
C ASN A 47 -28.54 17.07 -6.84
N TYR A 48 -27.62 17.92 -7.32
CA TYR A 48 -27.93 19.32 -7.65
C TYR A 48 -29.08 19.43 -8.65
N TYR A 49 -29.11 18.59 -9.68
CA TYR A 49 -30.18 18.59 -10.66
C TYR A 49 -31.47 17.94 -10.15
N GLU A 50 -31.36 16.85 -9.41
CA GLU A 50 -32.51 16.15 -8.80
C GLU A 50 -33.29 17.06 -7.84
N GLU A 51 -32.59 17.78 -6.95
CA GLU A 51 -33.20 18.77 -6.05
C GLU A 51 -33.96 19.90 -6.76
N ARG A 52 -33.63 20.15 -8.02
CA ARG A 52 -34.28 21.16 -8.89
C ARG A 52 -35.30 20.56 -9.84
N GLY A 53 -35.65 19.27 -9.65
CA GLY A 53 -36.58 18.58 -10.52
C GLY A 53 -36.12 18.42 -11.98
N GLN A 54 -34.81 18.49 -12.21
CA GLN A 54 -34.20 18.34 -13.53
C GLN A 54 -33.48 16.99 -13.64
N HIS A 55 -33.85 16.23 -14.66
CA HIS A 55 -33.14 14.98 -14.98
C HIS A 55 -32.17 15.22 -16.14
N LYS A 56 -30.87 14.96 -15.88
CA LYS A 56 -29.82 15.01 -16.90
C LYS A 56 -29.36 13.61 -17.25
N ARG A 57 -28.95 13.39 -18.48
CA ARG A 57 -28.30 12.14 -18.89
C ARG A 57 -26.92 12.05 -18.25
N ASN A 58 -26.44 10.83 -17.97
CA ASN A 58 -25.14 10.62 -17.34
C ASN A 58 -24.00 11.31 -18.09
N CYS A 59 -23.98 11.25 -19.43
CA CYS A 59 -22.96 11.92 -20.23
C CYS A 59 -22.92 13.45 -20.04
N GLU A 60 -24.06 14.10 -19.76
CA GLU A 60 -24.09 15.53 -19.45
C GLU A 60 -23.61 15.79 -18.01
N ILE A 61 -23.92 14.88 -17.09
CA ILE A 61 -23.39 14.92 -15.72
C ILE A 61 -21.87 14.74 -15.77
N ASP A 62 -21.36 13.74 -16.49
CA ASP A 62 -19.92 13.46 -16.63
C ASP A 62 -19.16 14.67 -17.17
N ARG A 63 -19.70 15.34 -18.20
CA ARG A 63 -19.10 16.56 -18.76
C ARG A 63 -18.92 17.68 -17.72
N ILE A 64 -19.87 17.80 -16.79
CA ILE A 64 -19.78 18.80 -15.71
C ILE A 64 -18.81 18.31 -14.63
N VAL A 65 -18.81 17.02 -14.34
CA VAL A 65 -17.90 16.36 -13.37
C VAL A 65 -16.44 16.60 -13.71
N GLU A 66 -16.06 16.55 -15.00
CA GLU A 66 -14.70 16.88 -15.46
C GLU A 66 -14.23 18.26 -14.96
N GLY A 67 -15.12 19.26 -14.97
CA GLY A 67 -14.81 20.59 -14.45
C GLY A 67 -14.81 20.73 -12.93
N CYS A 68 -15.32 19.73 -12.22
CA CYS A 68 -15.39 19.70 -10.75
C CYS A 68 -14.32 18.82 -10.12
N THR A 69 -13.81 17.85 -10.86
CA THR A 69 -12.80 16.89 -10.39
C THR A 69 -11.46 17.58 -10.12
N GLY A 70 -10.78 17.17 -9.05
CA GLY A 70 -9.48 17.72 -8.69
C GLY A 70 -9.52 19.07 -7.95
N ILE A 71 -10.71 19.68 -7.78
CA ILE A 71 -10.83 20.90 -6.98
C ILE A 71 -10.43 20.64 -5.54
N ARG A 72 -9.56 21.46 -4.99
CA ARG A 72 -9.13 21.39 -3.60
C ARG A 72 -10.30 21.66 -2.66
N ARG A 73 -10.51 20.77 -1.69
CA ARG A 73 -11.65 20.81 -0.80
C ARG A 73 -11.27 20.94 0.67
N THR A 74 -10.34 20.09 1.12
CA THR A 74 -9.97 20.01 2.52
C THR A 74 -8.46 19.91 2.68
N THR A 75 -7.98 20.30 3.83
CA THR A 75 -6.61 20.00 4.27
C THR A 75 -6.68 18.98 5.41
N GLY A 76 -5.66 18.13 5.50
CA GLY A 76 -5.54 17.12 6.53
C GLY A 76 -4.08 16.88 6.89
N GLN A 77 -3.86 15.85 7.70
CA GLN A 77 -2.52 15.37 7.99
C GLN A 77 -2.28 14.02 7.34
N HIS A 78 -1.05 13.79 6.88
CA HIS A 78 -0.63 12.47 6.45
C HIS A 78 -0.53 11.53 7.67
N PRO A 79 -1.03 10.28 7.61
CA PRO A 79 -1.08 9.41 8.79
C PRO A 79 0.30 9.02 9.35
N GLY A 80 1.33 9.00 8.52
CA GLY A 80 2.68 8.58 8.91
C GLY A 80 3.79 9.55 8.52
N GLY A 81 3.51 10.53 7.65
CA GLY A 81 4.53 11.39 7.06
C GLY A 81 5.10 12.43 8.02
N ILE A 82 6.41 12.43 8.16
CA ILE A 82 7.19 13.47 8.85
C ILE A 82 8.15 14.09 7.84
N ILE A 83 8.06 15.39 7.68
CA ILE A 83 8.97 16.17 6.85
C ILE A 83 10.16 16.59 7.70
N VAL A 84 11.37 16.31 7.22
CA VAL A 84 12.64 16.70 7.86
C VAL A 84 13.27 17.80 7.03
N LEU A 85 13.57 18.92 7.68
CA LEU A 85 14.27 20.05 7.06
C LEU A 85 15.78 19.82 7.02
N PRO A 86 16.48 20.42 6.04
CA PRO A 86 17.92 20.57 6.12
C PRO A 86 18.30 21.34 7.39
N PHE A 87 19.42 20.97 8.00
CA PHE A 87 19.83 21.56 9.27
C PHE A 87 19.98 23.09 9.18
N GLY A 88 19.29 23.79 10.09
CA GLY A 88 19.35 25.24 10.19
C GLY A 88 18.41 26.02 9.27
N GLU A 89 17.63 25.31 8.44
CA GLU A 89 16.63 25.94 7.57
C GLU A 89 15.30 26.18 8.31
N ASP A 90 14.56 27.20 7.84
CA ASP A 90 13.20 27.51 8.34
C ASP A 90 12.18 26.89 7.41
N ILE A 91 11.14 26.25 8.00
CA ILE A 91 10.03 25.65 7.25
C ILE A 91 9.34 26.65 6.31
N ASN A 92 9.26 27.92 6.71
CA ASN A 92 8.61 28.96 5.92
C ASN A 92 9.35 29.30 4.60
N SER A 93 10.58 28.82 4.46
CA SER A 93 11.30 28.88 3.17
C SER A 93 10.77 27.87 2.15
N PHE A 94 10.05 26.84 2.60
CA PHE A 94 9.55 25.75 1.77
C PHE A 94 8.01 25.76 1.66
N THR A 95 7.32 26.00 2.77
CA THR A 95 5.84 25.91 2.83
C THR A 95 5.30 26.69 4.03
N PRO A 96 4.11 27.28 3.94
CA PRO A 96 3.37 27.68 5.11
C PRO A 96 3.05 26.46 6.00
N VAL A 97 2.80 26.71 7.26
CA VAL A 97 2.33 25.69 8.22
C VAL A 97 0.91 26.01 8.69
N GLN A 98 0.21 24.98 9.13
CA GLN A 98 -1.19 25.10 9.55
C GLN A 98 -1.55 24.08 10.63
N HIS A 99 -2.63 24.35 11.35
CA HIS A 99 -3.34 23.33 12.09
C HIS A 99 -4.26 22.54 11.13
N PRO A 100 -4.15 21.20 11.09
CA PRO A 100 -4.96 20.39 10.17
C PRO A 100 -6.45 20.56 10.47
N ALA A 101 -7.27 20.66 9.43
CA ALA A 101 -8.71 20.92 9.50
C ALA A 101 -9.11 22.18 10.31
N ASN A 102 -8.20 23.14 10.48
CA ASN A 102 -8.37 24.33 11.31
C ASN A 102 -8.65 24.02 12.79
N ASP A 103 -8.24 22.87 13.28
CA ASP A 103 -8.40 22.48 14.68
C ASP A 103 -7.30 23.13 15.55
N MET A 104 -7.66 24.21 16.20
CA MET A 104 -6.77 24.96 17.11
C MET A 104 -6.66 24.33 18.50
N THR A 105 -7.35 23.23 18.77
CA THR A 105 -7.30 22.53 20.05
C THR A 105 -6.14 21.55 20.17
N THR A 106 -5.47 21.28 19.06
CA THR A 106 -4.30 20.38 18.99
C THR A 106 -3.01 21.15 18.78
N ASP A 107 -1.93 20.66 19.38
CA ASP A 107 -0.57 21.18 19.16
C ASP A 107 0.05 20.68 17.83
N ILE A 108 -0.70 19.90 17.04
CA ILE A 108 -0.20 19.35 15.78
C ILE A 108 -0.12 20.45 14.73
N ILE A 109 1.06 20.65 14.19
CA ILE A 109 1.32 21.55 13.07
C ILE A 109 1.73 20.71 11.87
N THR A 110 1.10 20.98 10.73
CA THR A 110 1.41 20.32 9.46
C THR A 110 1.94 21.31 8.43
N THR A 111 2.68 20.80 7.44
CA THR A 111 2.96 21.54 6.22
C THR A 111 1.65 21.82 5.47
N HIS A 112 1.56 22.96 4.78
CA HIS A 112 0.37 23.29 3.99
C HIS A 112 0.43 22.73 2.59
N PHE A 113 1.58 22.86 1.91
CA PHE A 113 1.73 22.32 0.57
C PHE A 113 1.79 20.79 0.62
N ASP A 114 1.20 20.16 -0.39
CA ASP A 114 1.37 18.72 -0.60
C ASP A 114 2.86 18.38 -0.76
N TYR A 115 3.29 17.27 -0.17
CA TYR A 115 4.71 16.88 -0.19
C TYR A 115 5.30 16.80 -1.59
N HIS A 116 4.56 16.27 -2.56
CA HIS A 116 5.03 16.16 -3.95
C HIS A 116 5.32 17.50 -4.62
N SER A 117 4.87 18.61 -4.04
CA SER A 117 5.18 19.96 -4.53
C SER A 117 6.46 20.55 -3.91
N ILE A 118 7.01 19.91 -2.87
CA ILE A 118 8.14 20.39 -2.09
C ILE A 118 9.21 19.32 -1.84
N ASP A 119 9.10 18.16 -2.47
CA ASP A 119 9.94 16.97 -2.21
C ASP A 119 11.38 17.08 -2.73
N ALA A 120 11.64 18.01 -3.63
CA ALA A 120 12.98 18.17 -4.24
C ALA A 120 14.10 18.48 -3.22
N ASN A 121 13.75 19.12 -2.10
CA ASN A 121 14.71 19.61 -1.11
C ASN A 121 14.46 19.12 0.32
N LEU A 122 13.45 18.30 0.52
CA LEU A 122 13.01 17.84 1.83
C LEU A 122 13.00 16.31 1.90
N LEU A 123 13.40 15.76 3.02
CA LEU A 123 13.27 14.34 3.31
C LEU A 123 11.92 14.07 3.96
N LYS A 124 11.21 13.05 3.50
CA LYS A 124 10.02 12.52 4.15
C LYS A 124 10.32 11.17 4.77
N LEU A 125 9.99 11.03 6.04
CA LEU A 125 9.93 9.76 6.74
C LEU A 125 8.46 9.34 6.82
N ASP A 126 8.11 8.17 6.31
CA ASP A 126 6.80 7.56 6.52
C ASP A 126 6.88 6.62 7.72
N ILE A 127 6.52 7.15 8.90
CA ILE A 127 6.48 6.40 10.15
C ILE A 127 5.07 5.84 10.30
N LEU A 128 4.89 4.60 9.89
CA LEU A 128 3.61 3.92 9.82
C LEU A 128 3.38 3.08 11.07
N GLY A 129 2.16 3.13 11.61
CA GLY A 129 1.72 2.26 12.70
C GLY A 129 1.06 1.00 12.15
N HIS A 130 1.60 -0.17 12.54
CA HIS A 130 1.08 -1.47 12.16
C HIS A 130 0.80 -2.33 13.38
N ASP A 131 -0.08 -3.31 13.23
CA ASP A 131 -0.37 -4.29 14.27
C ASP A 131 0.72 -5.37 14.35
N ASP A 132 1.38 -5.70 13.23
CA ASP A 132 2.37 -6.75 13.15
C ASP A 132 3.53 -6.59 14.13
N PRO A 133 4.20 -5.42 14.25
CA PRO A 133 5.24 -5.24 15.26
C PRO A 133 4.73 -5.39 16.69
N THR A 134 3.48 -5.01 16.96
CA THR A 134 2.85 -5.20 18.28
C THR A 134 2.66 -6.67 18.59
N MET A 135 2.14 -7.45 17.62
CA MET A 135 1.93 -8.89 17.75
C MET A 135 3.25 -9.65 17.89
N ILE A 136 4.25 -9.32 17.09
CA ILE A 136 5.58 -9.92 17.18
C ILE A 136 6.16 -9.68 18.57
N ARG A 137 6.13 -8.44 19.06
CA ARG A 137 6.64 -8.12 20.40
C ARG A 137 5.91 -8.87 21.51
N MET A 138 4.58 -8.96 21.43
CA MET A 138 3.78 -9.75 22.38
C MET A 138 4.20 -11.24 22.38
N LEU A 139 4.41 -11.81 21.19
CA LEU A 139 4.85 -13.20 21.06
C LEU A 139 6.27 -13.39 21.61
N GLU A 140 7.20 -12.47 21.37
CA GLU A 140 8.53 -12.50 21.98
C GLU A 140 8.46 -12.47 23.51
N ASP A 141 7.63 -11.61 24.08
CA ASP A 141 7.44 -11.49 25.53
C ASP A 141 6.84 -12.77 26.15
N ILE A 142 5.95 -13.47 25.44
CA ILE A 142 5.33 -14.72 25.89
C ILE A 142 6.27 -15.91 25.74
N THR A 143 6.95 -16.02 24.60
CA THR A 143 7.75 -17.19 24.24
C THR A 143 9.21 -17.09 24.66
N HIS A 144 9.69 -15.89 24.96
CA HIS A 144 11.09 -15.56 25.21
C HIS A 144 12.02 -15.91 24.05
N LEU A 145 11.47 -15.92 22.82
CA LEU A 145 12.20 -16.14 21.57
C LEU A 145 12.35 -14.81 20.84
N ASP A 146 13.55 -14.54 20.34
CA ASP A 146 13.79 -13.41 19.43
C ASP A 146 13.29 -13.78 18.02
N ALA A 147 12.35 -13.01 17.49
CA ALA A 147 11.75 -13.25 16.19
C ALA A 147 12.77 -13.27 15.06
N GLN A 148 13.88 -12.53 15.17
CA GLN A 148 14.94 -12.52 14.17
C GLN A 148 15.73 -13.82 14.09
N THR A 149 15.63 -14.68 15.11
CA THR A 149 16.32 -15.99 15.14
C THR A 149 15.47 -17.12 14.55
N ILE A 150 14.21 -16.87 14.24
CA ILE A 150 13.28 -17.89 13.71
C ILE A 150 13.63 -18.19 12.25
N PRO A 151 13.90 -19.46 11.89
CA PRO A 151 14.16 -19.81 10.50
C PRO A 151 12.90 -19.67 9.63
N LEU A 152 13.06 -19.10 8.43
CA LEU A 152 11.94 -18.85 7.49
C LEU A 152 11.59 -20.08 6.62
N ASP A 153 12.35 -21.16 6.72
CA ASP A 153 12.22 -22.37 5.90
C ASP A 153 11.72 -23.60 6.70
N ASN A 154 11.16 -23.38 7.89
CA ASN A 154 10.63 -24.47 8.71
C ASN A 154 9.48 -25.19 7.99
N PRO A 155 9.58 -26.51 7.71
CA PRO A 155 8.56 -27.23 6.96
C PRO A 155 7.20 -27.32 7.67
N GLU A 156 7.17 -27.38 9.00
CA GLU A 156 5.93 -27.41 9.77
C GLU A 156 5.19 -26.09 9.66
N VAL A 157 5.91 -24.96 9.77
CA VAL A 157 5.34 -23.62 9.57
C VAL A 157 4.83 -23.47 8.14
N MET A 158 5.60 -23.91 7.13
CA MET A 158 5.15 -23.87 5.73
C MET A 158 3.93 -24.73 5.48
N SER A 159 3.73 -25.81 6.22
CA SER A 159 2.55 -26.66 6.09
C SER A 159 1.23 -25.95 6.50
N LEU A 160 1.30 -24.89 7.32
CA LEU A 160 0.14 -24.11 7.73
C LEU A 160 -0.55 -23.39 6.55
N PHE A 161 0.21 -23.12 5.48
CA PHE A 161 -0.32 -22.54 4.24
C PHE A 161 -0.94 -23.59 3.32
N LYS A 162 -1.04 -24.85 3.74
CA LYS A 162 -1.61 -25.99 3.00
C LYS A 162 -2.68 -26.75 3.77
N SER A 163 -2.57 -26.81 5.11
CA SER A 163 -3.50 -27.53 5.98
C SER A 163 -3.46 -27.00 7.41
N THR A 164 -4.33 -27.53 8.27
CA THR A 164 -4.38 -27.26 9.72
C THR A 164 -3.64 -28.31 10.55
N GLU A 165 -3.09 -29.34 9.93
CA GLU A 165 -2.56 -30.53 10.61
C GLU A 165 -1.44 -30.21 11.61
N ALA A 166 -0.53 -29.31 11.27
CA ALA A 166 0.57 -28.93 12.16
C ALA A 166 0.10 -28.24 13.46
N LEU A 167 -1.11 -27.68 13.48
CA LEU A 167 -1.73 -27.13 14.68
C LEU A 167 -2.52 -28.16 15.48
N GLY A 168 -2.69 -29.37 14.95
CA GLY A 168 -3.49 -30.41 15.59
C GLY A 168 -4.99 -30.08 15.73
N ILE A 169 -5.50 -29.17 14.91
CA ILE A 169 -6.90 -28.73 14.88
C ILE A 169 -7.55 -29.08 13.53
N LYS A 170 -8.88 -29.08 13.53
CA LYS A 170 -9.67 -29.31 12.32
C LYS A 170 -10.18 -27.99 11.76
N PRO A 171 -10.50 -27.92 10.46
CA PRO A 171 -11.13 -26.73 9.86
C PRO A 171 -12.36 -26.23 10.60
N GLU A 172 -13.17 -27.13 11.14
CA GLU A 172 -14.39 -26.80 11.89
C GLU A 172 -14.10 -26.00 13.16
N ASP A 173 -12.92 -26.19 13.78
CA ASP A 173 -12.50 -25.49 15.00
C ASP A 173 -12.16 -24.02 14.74
N ILE A 174 -11.91 -23.67 13.48
CA ILE A 174 -11.55 -22.30 13.03
C ILE A 174 -12.49 -21.78 11.95
N GLY A 175 -13.80 -22.05 12.11
CA GLY A 175 -14.82 -21.50 11.23
C GLY A 175 -14.84 -22.10 9.82
N GLY A 176 -14.30 -23.30 9.64
CA GLY A 176 -14.27 -24.00 8.35
C GLY A 176 -13.08 -23.64 7.45
N CYS A 177 -12.14 -22.85 7.93
CA CYS A 177 -10.95 -22.51 7.15
C CYS A 177 -10.05 -23.75 6.96
N PRO A 178 -9.74 -24.15 5.72
CA PRO A 178 -8.95 -25.36 5.45
C PRO A 178 -7.43 -25.17 5.74
N LEU A 179 -6.99 -23.95 6.01
CA LEU A 179 -5.58 -23.61 6.20
C LEU A 179 -5.30 -23.11 7.61
N GLY A 180 -4.11 -23.39 8.12
CA GLY A 180 -3.64 -22.98 9.44
C GLY A 180 -3.17 -21.51 9.54
N CYS A 181 -3.19 -20.77 8.45
CA CYS A 181 -2.67 -19.39 8.37
C CYS A 181 -3.71 -18.30 8.62
N LEU A 182 -4.91 -18.63 9.09
CA LEU A 182 -6.02 -17.69 9.29
C LEU A 182 -5.63 -16.47 10.15
N GLY A 183 -4.78 -16.67 11.17
CA GLY A 183 -4.30 -15.60 12.04
C GLY A 183 -3.07 -14.86 11.54
N VAL A 184 -2.51 -15.22 10.37
CA VAL A 184 -1.35 -14.55 9.80
C VAL A 184 -1.83 -13.30 9.06
N PRO A 185 -1.30 -12.10 9.40
CA PRO A 185 -1.68 -10.85 8.73
C PRO A 185 -1.57 -10.95 7.22
N GLU A 186 -2.54 -10.37 6.51
CA GLU A 186 -2.69 -10.39 5.05
C GLU A 186 -3.01 -11.76 4.43
N PHE A 187 -2.64 -12.89 5.08
CA PHE A 187 -2.88 -14.24 4.58
C PHE A 187 -4.20 -14.88 5.08
N GLY A 188 -4.90 -14.23 6.00
CA GLY A 188 -6.15 -14.72 6.59
C GLY A 188 -7.43 -14.25 5.89
N THR A 189 -7.35 -13.52 4.79
CA THR A 189 -8.53 -13.11 4.01
C THR A 189 -9.01 -14.23 3.11
N ASP A 190 -10.32 -14.33 2.85
CA ASP A 190 -10.90 -15.35 1.96
C ASP A 190 -10.22 -15.35 0.59
N PHE A 191 -9.91 -14.16 0.07
CA PHE A 191 -9.24 -14.00 -1.22
C PHE A 191 -7.84 -14.64 -1.22
N VAL A 192 -7.02 -14.39 -0.21
CA VAL A 192 -5.66 -14.94 -0.15
C VAL A 192 -5.67 -16.43 0.22
N ILE A 193 -6.61 -16.87 1.06
CA ILE A 193 -6.81 -18.30 1.33
C ILE A 193 -7.11 -19.05 0.04
N GLN A 194 -7.98 -18.50 -0.83
CA GLN A 194 -8.23 -19.12 -2.13
C GLN A 194 -6.97 -19.14 -3.02
N MET A 195 -6.19 -18.06 -3.06
CA MET A 195 -4.92 -18.03 -3.78
C MET A 195 -3.94 -19.12 -3.29
N LEU A 196 -3.86 -19.33 -1.97
CA LEU A 196 -3.02 -20.38 -1.38
C LEU A 196 -3.48 -21.79 -1.79
N LEU A 197 -4.80 -22.03 -1.84
CA LEU A 197 -5.36 -23.30 -2.30
C LEU A 197 -5.06 -23.57 -3.78
N ASP A 198 -5.12 -22.52 -4.61
CA ASP A 198 -4.85 -22.61 -6.06
C ASP A 198 -3.35 -22.82 -6.33
N THR A 199 -2.48 -22.11 -5.61
CA THR A 199 -1.02 -22.08 -5.88
C THR A 199 -0.21 -23.12 -5.14
N LYS A 200 -0.68 -23.58 -3.97
CA LYS A 200 -0.04 -24.58 -3.10
C LYS A 200 1.45 -24.29 -2.84
N PRO A 201 1.80 -23.18 -2.18
CA PRO A 201 3.17 -22.74 -2.02
C PRO A 201 4.06 -23.80 -1.37
N GLN A 202 5.31 -23.89 -1.83
CA GLN A 202 6.28 -24.85 -1.33
C GLN A 202 7.42 -24.20 -0.53
N SER A 203 7.62 -22.89 -0.72
CA SER A 203 8.72 -22.13 -0.14
C SER A 203 8.26 -20.78 0.38
N PHE A 204 9.07 -20.17 1.24
CA PHE A 204 8.86 -18.79 1.69
C PHE A 204 8.85 -17.79 0.51
N SER A 205 9.66 -18.05 -0.53
CA SER A 205 9.67 -17.25 -1.75
C SER A 205 8.31 -17.27 -2.46
N ASP A 206 7.61 -18.41 -2.45
CA ASP A 206 6.26 -18.49 -3.02
C ASP A 206 5.26 -17.63 -2.22
N LEU A 207 5.40 -17.57 -0.90
CA LEU A 207 4.55 -16.69 -0.07
C LEU A 207 4.78 -15.21 -0.38
N ILE A 208 6.03 -14.79 -0.58
CA ILE A 208 6.35 -13.41 -1.01
C ILE A 208 5.66 -13.09 -2.34
N ARG A 209 5.70 -14.02 -3.29
CA ARG A 209 5.07 -13.88 -4.61
C ARG A 209 3.55 -13.81 -4.51
N ILE A 210 2.93 -14.65 -3.68
CA ILE A 210 1.49 -14.63 -3.43
C ILE A 210 1.08 -13.30 -2.79
N SER A 211 1.85 -12.82 -1.80
CA SER A 211 1.64 -11.50 -1.20
C SER A 211 1.71 -10.40 -2.26
N GLY A 212 2.70 -10.44 -3.15
CA GLY A 212 2.79 -9.48 -4.26
C GLY A 212 1.56 -9.49 -5.16
N LEU A 213 1.07 -10.67 -5.54
CA LEU A 213 -0.13 -10.83 -6.39
C LEU A 213 -1.44 -10.49 -5.68
N SER A 214 -1.48 -10.50 -4.35
CA SER A 214 -2.67 -10.11 -3.58
C SER A 214 -2.86 -8.59 -3.50
N HIS A 215 -1.82 -7.81 -3.81
CA HIS A 215 -1.82 -6.35 -3.79
C HIS A 215 -1.93 -5.81 -5.21
N GLY A 216 -3.00 -5.16 -5.50
CA GLY A 216 -3.20 -4.50 -6.79
C GLY A 216 -4.49 -4.93 -7.48
N THR A 217 -4.93 -4.09 -8.39
CA THR A 217 -6.14 -4.32 -9.17
C THR A 217 -5.81 -5.20 -10.38
N ASP A 218 -6.59 -6.25 -10.57
CA ASP A 218 -6.54 -7.13 -11.76
C ASP A 218 -5.18 -7.84 -12.00
N VAL A 219 -4.37 -8.05 -10.96
CA VAL A 219 -3.09 -8.76 -11.10
C VAL A 219 -3.24 -10.27 -10.89
N TRP A 220 -4.19 -10.71 -10.08
CA TRP A 220 -4.46 -12.13 -9.82
C TRP A 220 -5.62 -12.66 -10.67
N LEU A 221 -6.85 -12.21 -10.40
CA LEU A 221 -8.05 -12.72 -11.05
C LEU A 221 -8.03 -12.42 -12.56
N GLY A 222 -8.25 -13.47 -13.37
CA GLY A 222 -8.26 -13.36 -14.82
C GLY A 222 -6.90 -13.04 -15.45
N ASN A 223 -5.82 -13.05 -14.66
CA ASN A 223 -4.47 -12.76 -15.11
C ASN A 223 -3.51 -13.89 -14.65
N ALA A 224 -2.71 -13.69 -13.59
CA ALA A 224 -1.77 -14.71 -13.11
C ALA A 224 -2.47 -16.03 -12.76
N GLN A 225 -3.65 -15.97 -12.16
CA GLN A 225 -4.49 -17.14 -11.87
C GLN A 225 -4.73 -17.98 -13.12
N THR A 226 -5.26 -17.37 -14.18
CA THR A 226 -5.56 -18.08 -15.44
C THR A 226 -4.32 -18.72 -16.04
N LEU A 227 -3.18 -18.04 -16.00
CA LEU A 227 -1.92 -18.57 -16.54
C LEU A 227 -1.42 -19.78 -15.76
N ILE A 228 -1.61 -19.79 -14.45
CA ILE A 228 -1.24 -20.91 -13.58
C ILE A 228 -2.21 -22.08 -13.78
N GLU A 229 -3.51 -21.82 -13.82
CA GLU A 229 -4.53 -22.85 -14.08
C GLU A 229 -4.37 -23.53 -15.43
N GLU A 230 -4.02 -22.77 -16.47
CA GLU A 230 -3.75 -23.30 -17.81
C GLU A 230 -2.36 -23.96 -17.94
N GLY A 231 -1.55 -23.98 -16.88
CA GLY A 231 -0.20 -24.55 -16.88
C GLY A 231 0.82 -23.78 -17.72
N LYS A 232 0.53 -22.53 -18.07
CA LYS A 232 1.45 -21.65 -18.84
C LYS A 232 2.51 -21.01 -17.95
N ALA A 233 2.24 -20.87 -16.65
CA ALA A 233 3.17 -20.37 -15.65
C ALA A 233 3.02 -21.16 -14.34
N THR A 234 4.00 -20.97 -13.45
CA THR A 234 3.93 -21.39 -12.05
C THR A 234 4.08 -20.15 -11.19
N ILE A 235 3.79 -20.27 -9.90
CA ILE A 235 4.05 -19.16 -8.96
C ILE A 235 5.52 -18.71 -8.98
N SER A 236 6.44 -19.61 -9.29
CA SER A 236 7.88 -19.32 -9.33
C SER A 236 8.33 -18.68 -10.65
N THR A 237 7.56 -18.80 -11.73
CA THR A 237 7.91 -18.26 -13.05
C THR A 237 7.09 -17.04 -13.45
N ALA A 238 5.97 -16.79 -12.76
CA ALA A 238 5.15 -15.60 -12.98
C ALA A 238 5.83 -14.34 -12.44
N ILE A 239 5.58 -13.21 -13.09
CA ILE A 239 5.91 -11.89 -12.54
C ILE A 239 4.87 -11.58 -11.44
N CYS A 240 5.31 -11.55 -10.19
CA CYS A 240 4.44 -11.45 -9.04
C CYS A 240 4.63 -10.15 -8.25
N THR A 241 5.81 -9.57 -8.30
CA THR A 241 6.18 -8.37 -7.57
C THR A 241 6.64 -7.27 -8.53
N ARG A 242 6.61 -6.03 -8.08
CA ARG A 242 7.17 -4.91 -8.85
C ARG A 242 8.67 -5.07 -9.11
N ASP A 243 9.39 -5.67 -8.17
CA ASP A 243 10.82 -5.95 -8.35
C ASP A 243 11.06 -6.96 -9.48
N ASP A 244 10.19 -7.95 -9.63
CA ASP A 244 10.25 -8.90 -10.75
C ASP A 244 10.14 -8.16 -12.09
N ILE A 245 9.27 -7.12 -12.20
CA ILE A 245 9.14 -6.30 -13.41
C ILE A 245 10.46 -5.61 -13.73
N MET A 246 11.04 -4.95 -12.72
CA MET A 246 12.28 -4.19 -12.89
C MET A 246 13.44 -5.10 -13.29
N ILE A 247 13.64 -6.21 -12.56
CA ILE A 247 14.70 -7.19 -12.84
C ILE A 247 14.53 -7.76 -14.25
N TYR A 248 13.30 -8.15 -14.62
CA TYR A 248 13.04 -8.64 -15.95
C TYR A 248 13.44 -7.67 -17.06
N LEU A 249 13.09 -6.39 -16.92
CA LEU A 249 13.44 -5.37 -17.91
C LEU A 249 14.96 -5.16 -17.99
N ILE A 250 15.66 -5.17 -16.85
CA ILE A 250 17.13 -5.07 -16.80
C ILE A 250 17.77 -6.29 -17.49
N ASP A 251 17.27 -7.49 -17.24
CA ASP A 251 17.77 -8.73 -17.87
C ASP A 251 17.54 -8.73 -19.40
N LYS A 252 16.50 -8.01 -19.88
CA LYS A 252 16.28 -7.78 -21.32
C LYS A 252 17.13 -6.64 -21.90
N GLY A 253 18.02 -6.04 -21.10
CA GLY A 253 18.98 -5.03 -21.54
C GLY A 253 18.48 -3.60 -21.45
N LEU A 254 17.36 -3.33 -20.76
CA LEU A 254 16.94 -1.97 -20.48
C LEU A 254 17.83 -1.36 -19.38
N GLU A 255 18.03 -0.07 -19.49
CA GLU A 255 18.76 0.72 -18.49
C GLU A 255 17.98 0.75 -17.16
N SER A 256 18.68 0.72 -16.02
CA SER A 256 18.08 0.54 -14.69
C SER A 256 17.09 1.62 -14.29
N GLU A 257 17.40 2.90 -14.60
CA GLU A 257 16.52 4.04 -14.30
C GLU A 257 15.22 3.98 -15.11
N LEU A 258 15.34 3.63 -16.40
CA LEU A 258 14.17 3.43 -17.26
C LEU A 258 13.32 2.24 -16.78
N SER A 259 13.96 1.14 -16.39
CA SER A 259 13.29 -0.05 -15.86
C SER A 259 12.52 0.27 -14.57
N PHE A 260 13.10 1.04 -13.67
CA PHE A 260 12.43 1.55 -12.47
C PHE A 260 11.23 2.44 -12.81
N THR A 261 11.40 3.37 -13.76
CA THR A 261 10.32 4.29 -14.18
C THR A 261 9.13 3.53 -14.78
N ILE A 262 9.40 2.50 -15.59
CA ILE A 262 8.36 1.63 -16.16
C ILE A 262 7.66 0.85 -15.05
N MET A 263 8.42 0.22 -14.15
CA MET A 263 7.88 -0.52 -13.01
C MET A 263 6.94 0.35 -12.18
N GLU A 264 7.36 1.56 -11.81
CA GLU A 264 6.52 2.50 -11.05
C GLU A 264 5.27 2.95 -11.81
N SER A 265 5.37 3.11 -13.13
CA SER A 265 4.21 3.43 -13.99
C SER A 265 3.20 2.30 -14.01
N VAL A 266 3.66 1.04 -14.12
CA VAL A 266 2.82 -0.16 -14.06
C VAL A 266 2.13 -0.26 -12.69
N ARG A 267 2.90 -0.11 -11.60
CA ARG A 267 2.36 -0.14 -10.23
C ARG A 267 1.25 0.88 -10.00
N LYS A 268 1.40 2.08 -10.55
CA LYS A 268 0.43 3.18 -10.42
C LYS A 268 -0.71 3.12 -11.43
N GLY A 269 -0.72 2.14 -12.34
CA GLY A 269 -1.68 2.06 -13.44
C GLY A 269 -1.61 3.23 -14.41
N LYS A 270 -0.47 3.92 -14.47
CA LYS A 270 -0.26 5.09 -15.33
C LYS A 270 0.33 4.69 -16.68
N GLY A 271 -0.05 5.41 -17.72
CA GLY A 271 0.48 5.18 -19.08
C GLY A 271 -0.11 3.97 -19.81
N LEU A 272 -1.03 3.23 -19.19
CA LEU A 272 -1.79 2.19 -19.82
C LEU A 272 -3.00 2.82 -20.51
N THR A 273 -2.83 3.29 -21.74
CA THR A 273 -3.96 3.74 -22.55
C THR A 273 -4.63 2.55 -23.23
N VAL A 274 -5.86 2.69 -23.68
CA VAL A 274 -6.65 1.63 -24.35
C VAL A 274 -5.90 1.02 -25.55
N SER A 275 -5.05 1.80 -26.23
CA SER A 275 -4.19 1.33 -27.33
C SER A 275 -3.10 0.35 -26.88
N TYR A 276 -2.78 0.28 -25.59
CA TYR A 276 -1.75 -0.60 -25.01
C TYR A 276 -2.33 -1.76 -24.20
N THR A 277 -3.65 -1.91 -24.16
CA THR A 277 -4.30 -3.06 -23.49
C THR A 277 -3.94 -4.40 -24.14
N HIS A 278 -3.32 -4.38 -25.32
CA HIS A 278 -2.74 -5.56 -25.97
C HIS A 278 -1.25 -5.77 -25.64
N LEU A 279 -0.62 -4.79 -25.00
CA LEU A 279 0.69 -4.87 -24.40
C LEU A 279 0.55 -5.04 -22.88
N THR A 280 -0.30 -5.95 -22.45
CA THR A 280 -0.06 -6.57 -21.16
C THR A 280 1.36 -7.09 -21.24
N LEU A 281 2.25 -6.53 -20.42
CA LEU A 281 3.51 -7.20 -20.13
C LEU A 281 3.11 -8.63 -19.82
N PRO A 282 3.49 -9.59 -20.65
CA PRO A 282 3.09 -10.96 -20.38
C PRO A 282 3.59 -11.26 -18.99
N THR A 283 2.69 -11.64 -18.10
CA THR A 283 3.04 -12.18 -16.79
C THR A 283 3.84 -13.48 -16.97
N ILE A 284 4.11 -13.81 -18.25
CA ILE A 284 4.88 -14.98 -18.70
C ILE A 284 6.00 -14.52 -19.60
N LEU A 285 7.09 -15.09 -19.35
CA LEU A 285 8.20 -15.33 -20.26
C LEU A 285 8.27 -16.76 -20.63
#